data_d058ad11c6f28ebd88ae4ac365f2d782
#
_entry.id   d058ad11c6f28ebd88ae4ac365f2d782
#
_cell.length_a   1.000
_cell.length_b   1.000
_cell.length_c   1.000
_cell.angle_alpha   90.00
_cell.angle_beta   90.00
_cell.angle_gamma   90.00
#
_symmetry.space_group_name_H-M   'P 1'
#
loop_
_entity.id
_entity.type
_entity.pdbx_description
1 polymer ?
#
loop_
_entity_poly.entity_id
_entity_poly.type
_entity_poly.pdbx_seq_one_letter_code
_entity_poly.pdbx_strand_id
1 'polypeptide(L)'
;MTATLHGGGPVPRIPPPEASGEPAPGVGPEGVLDFAVPEELEAHAPPESRGVPRDGVRLLVSRGGGPSRDGEHSRDGEHSRGGEHSHHRFHDLPGQLDPGDLLVVNNSGTLPAAVRLDRLAVHFSTAREDGTWLVELRRRTAKGSAPYGGGAPGEWLPLPGNATLQLVERETPRLWRARLDQDVEKYLARRGVPIRYSYVEHDWPLADYQTVFGTVPGSAEMPSAGRPFTAELVTALVSRGVRVTPITLHTGVASPEHDEPPYAERYDVPEHTARLVNLTRRDGGRVVAVGTTVVRALESAVGRGGLVHASAGWTTHLVTPRTPPRAATALITGFHEPRSSHLLMLTAFAGHRTLTDAYAQALKERYLWHEFGDVHLIMK
;
A
#
# COMPACT_ATOMS: atom_id res chain seq x y z
N MET A 1 -16.34 33.55 32.87
CA MET A 1 -16.63 32.11 32.98
C MET A 1 -15.94 31.42 31.83
N THR A 2 -14.77 30.86 32.07
CA THR A 2 -13.88 30.26 31.10
C THR A 2 -14.16 28.76 31.10
N ALA A 3 -14.72 28.23 30.01
CA ALA A 3 -14.98 26.80 29.86
C ALA A 3 -13.70 26.10 29.48
N THR A 4 -13.18 25.27 30.38
CA THR A 4 -12.05 24.39 30.18
C THR A 4 -12.49 23.19 29.31
N LEU A 5 -11.97 23.08 28.09
CA LEU A 5 -12.14 21.90 27.28
C LEU A 5 -11.32 20.74 27.86
N HIS A 6 -12.01 19.70 28.31
CA HIS A 6 -11.40 18.49 28.87
C HIS A 6 -10.72 17.69 27.74
N GLY A 7 -9.47 17.35 28.01
CA GLY A 7 -8.59 16.60 27.10
C GLY A 7 -9.09 15.21 26.78
N GLY A 8 -8.93 14.84 25.53
CA GLY A 8 -9.02 13.46 25.08
C GLY A 8 -7.93 12.63 25.76
N GLY A 9 -8.32 11.54 26.38
CA GLY A 9 -7.38 10.59 26.98
C GLY A 9 -6.41 10.03 25.92
N PRO A 10 -5.23 9.56 26.34
CA PRO A 10 -4.23 9.03 25.42
C PRO A 10 -4.78 7.82 24.66
N VAL A 11 -4.65 7.87 23.33
CA VAL A 11 -4.96 6.72 22.44
C VAL A 11 -4.08 5.55 22.89
N PRO A 12 -4.63 4.34 23.14
CA PRO A 12 -3.84 3.18 23.52
C PRO A 12 -2.85 2.85 22.40
N ARG A 13 -1.56 2.95 22.70
CA ARG A 13 -0.47 2.56 21.80
C ARG A 13 -0.25 1.06 21.93
N ILE A 14 -0.35 0.34 20.81
CA ILE A 14 0.05 -1.07 20.73
C ILE A 14 1.56 -1.07 20.48
N PRO A 15 2.38 -1.63 21.38
CA PRO A 15 3.83 -1.75 21.14
C PRO A 15 4.10 -2.61 19.91
N PRO A 16 5.27 -2.46 19.26
CA PRO A 16 5.66 -3.35 18.19
C PRO A 16 5.64 -4.80 18.71
N PRO A 17 5.13 -5.76 17.92
CA PRO A 17 5.15 -7.15 18.33
C PRO A 17 6.59 -7.56 18.59
N GLU A 18 6.85 -8.13 19.78
CA GLU A 18 8.11 -8.84 20.02
C GLU A 18 8.22 -9.94 18.97
N ALA A 19 9.42 -10.12 18.42
CA ALA A 19 9.71 -11.16 17.44
C ALA A 19 9.61 -12.54 18.10
N SER A 20 8.39 -12.96 18.45
CA SER A 20 8.10 -14.31 18.87
C SER A 20 8.06 -15.18 17.60
N GLY A 21 9.10 -15.96 17.41
CA GLY A 21 9.37 -16.75 16.23
C GLY A 21 8.46 -17.99 16.09
N GLU A 22 7.15 -17.79 15.96
CA GLU A 22 6.29 -18.79 15.32
C GLU A 22 5.98 -18.30 13.89
N PRO A 23 6.35 -19.07 12.84
CA PRO A 23 5.96 -18.75 11.49
C PRO A 23 4.42 -18.71 11.43
N ALA A 24 3.88 -17.63 10.87
CA ALA A 24 2.46 -17.57 10.53
C ALA A 24 2.07 -18.83 9.76
N PRO A 25 0.88 -19.42 10.00
CA PRO A 25 0.46 -20.65 9.35
C PRO A 25 0.62 -20.50 7.84
N GLY A 26 1.41 -21.41 7.24
CA GLY A 26 1.76 -21.38 5.84
C GLY A 26 0.53 -21.18 4.96
N VAL A 27 0.58 -20.19 4.08
CA VAL A 27 -0.46 -19.96 3.07
C VAL A 27 -0.38 -21.16 2.11
N GLY A 28 -1.30 -22.09 2.25
CA GLY A 28 -1.41 -23.24 1.34
C GLY A 28 -1.82 -22.77 -0.07
N PRO A 29 -1.61 -23.57 -1.10
CA PRO A 29 -1.71 -23.20 -2.51
C PRO A 29 -3.13 -22.82 -2.99
N GLU A 30 -4.14 -22.82 -2.15
CA GLU A 30 -5.52 -22.49 -2.53
C GLU A 30 -5.73 -20.98 -2.59
N GLY A 31 -5.81 -20.43 -3.80
CA GLY A 31 -6.23 -19.05 -4.05
C GLY A 31 -5.14 -18.10 -4.56
N VAL A 32 -3.96 -18.59 -4.85
CA VAL A 32 -2.88 -17.79 -5.44
C VAL A 32 -3.03 -17.76 -6.96
N LEU A 33 -3.23 -16.57 -7.53
CA LEU A 33 -3.22 -16.38 -8.98
C LEU A 33 -1.79 -16.58 -9.51
N ASP A 34 -1.66 -17.47 -10.48
CA ASP A 34 -0.41 -17.73 -11.21
C ASP A 34 -0.57 -17.30 -12.68
N PHE A 35 0.25 -16.36 -13.11
CA PHE A 35 0.28 -15.82 -14.47
C PHE A 35 1.68 -15.26 -14.73
N ALA A 36 1.99 -14.92 -15.97
CA ALA A 36 3.23 -14.23 -16.32
C ALA A 36 2.91 -12.80 -16.77
N VAL A 37 3.67 -11.84 -16.30
CA VAL A 37 3.62 -10.46 -16.77
C VAL A 37 4.72 -10.30 -17.83
N PRO A 38 4.38 -10.03 -19.09
CA PRO A 38 5.37 -9.70 -20.11
C PRO A 38 6.14 -8.42 -19.74
N GLU A 39 7.45 -8.38 -19.99
CA GLU A 39 8.31 -7.22 -19.67
C GLU A 39 7.78 -5.90 -20.27
N GLU A 40 7.17 -5.96 -21.44
CA GLU A 40 6.58 -4.80 -22.11
C GLU A 40 5.30 -4.27 -21.44
N LEU A 41 4.77 -4.96 -20.43
CA LEU A 41 3.66 -4.49 -19.59
C LEU A 41 4.13 -3.92 -18.25
N GLU A 42 5.41 -3.93 -17.97
CA GLU A 42 5.97 -3.21 -16.82
C GLU A 42 6.00 -1.69 -17.12
N ALA A 43 5.53 -0.89 -16.17
CA ALA A 43 5.55 0.57 -16.33
C ALA A 43 6.95 1.13 -16.01
N HIS A 44 7.81 1.22 -17.01
CA HIS A 44 9.21 1.64 -16.87
C HIS A 44 9.39 3.14 -16.50
N ALA A 45 8.33 3.94 -16.62
CA ALA A 45 8.39 5.39 -16.44
C ALA A 45 7.04 5.97 -15.99
N PRO A 46 7.02 7.16 -15.35
CA PRO A 46 5.78 7.89 -15.06
C PRO A 46 4.93 8.13 -16.30
N PRO A 47 3.59 8.10 -16.20
CA PRO A 47 2.70 8.34 -17.34
C PRO A 47 2.96 9.71 -17.99
N GLU A 48 3.31 10.74 -17.22
CA GLU A 48 3.60 12.08 -17.72
C GLU A 48 4.77 12.10 -18.70
N SER A 49 5.79 11.29 -18.47
CA SER A 49 6.94 11.14 -19.40
C SER A 49 6.58 10.40 -20.69
N ARG A 50 5.47 9.65 -20.67
CA ARG A 50 4.90 8.94 -21.83
C ARG A 50 3.84 9.77 -22.56
N GLY A 51 3.66 11.06 -22.22
CA GLY A 51 2.65 11.95 -22.79
C GLY A 51 1.22 11.68 -22.30
N VAL A 52 1.06 10.95 -21.21
CA VAL A 52 -0.24 10.64 -20.59
C VAL A 52 -0.35 11.47 -19.30
N PRO A 53 -1.44 12.23 -19.07
CA PRO A 53 -1.59 12.93 -17.80
C PRO A 53 -1.67 11.94 -16.64
N ARG A 54 -1.37 12.43 -15.43
CA ARG A 54 -1.30 11.61 -14.20
C ARG A 54 -2.55 10.76 -13.98
N ASP A 55 -3.73 11.35 -14.19
CA ASP A 55 -5.04 10.71 -14.10
C ASP A 55 -5.53 10.10 -15.42
N GLY A 56 -4.71 10.13 -16.46
CA GLY A 56 -4.98 9.51 -17.76
C GLY A 56 -4.62 8.03 -17.84
N VAL A 57 -4.05 7.43 -16.79
CA VAL A 57 -3.82 5.98 -16.72
C VAL A 57 -5.14 5.22 -16.83
N ARG A 58 -5.07 3.95 -17.23
CA ARG A 58 -6.28 3.13 -17.40
C ARG A 58 -6.83 2.71 -16.05
N LEU A 59 -8.15 2.53 -16.00
CA LEU A 59 -8.89 2.04 -14.85
C LEU A 59 -9.71 0.83 -15.28
N LEU A 60 -9.36 -0.34 -14.74
CA LEU A 60 -10.23 -1.52 -14.81
C LEU A 60 -11.20 -1.46 -13.63
N VAL A 61 -12.47 -1.65 -13.89
CA VAL A 61 -13.52 -1.72 -12.85
C VAL A 61 -14.12 -3.12 -12.84
N SER A 62 -14.09 -3.77 -11.69
CA SER A 62 -14.73 -5.09 -11.47
C SER A 62 -15.86 -4.95 -10.46
N ARG A 63 -17.07 -5.39 -10.83
CA ARG A 63 -18.27 -5.36 -10.00
C ARG A 63 -18.84 -6.77 -9.83
N GLY A 64 -19.23 -7.08 -8.62
CA GLY A 64 -19.83 -8.39 -8.29
C GLY A 64 -18.79 -9.50 -8.18
N GLY A 65 -19.15 -10.56 -7.46
CA GLY A 65 -18.30 -11.74 -7.20
C GLY A 65 -18.09 -12.02 -5.72
N GLY A 66 -18.66 -11.20 -4.81
CA GLY A 66 -18.76 -11.56 -3.41
C GLY A 66 -19.66 -12.79 -3.20
N PRO A 67 -19.49 -13.58 -2.11
CA PRO A 67 -20.41 -14.67 -1.81
C PRO A 67 -21.83 -14.12 -1.72
N SER A 68 -22.78 -14.73 -2.47
CA SER A 68 -24.19 -14.36 -2.41
C SER A 68 -24.67 -14.41 -0.96
N ARG A 69 -25.32 -13.34 -0.51
CA ARG A 69 -25.89 -13.20 0.84
C ARG A 69 -27.09 -14.09 1.10
N ASP A 70 -27.62 -14.72 0.08
CA ASP A 70 -28.83 -15.53 0.16
C ASP A 70 -28.46 -17.01 0.13
N GLY A 71 -28.69 -17.66 1.28
CA GLY A 71 -28.52 -19.10 1.48
C GLY A 71 -29.55 -19.93 0.69
N GLU A 72 -29.90 -19.56 -0.54
CA GLU A 72 -30.71 -20.39 -1.43
C GLU A 72 -29.83 -21.38 -2.18
N HIS A 73 -29.91 -22.63 -1.74
CA HIS A 73 -29.45 -23.80 -2.47
C HIS A 73 -30.28 -23.95 -3.76
N SER A 74 -29.85 -23.28 -4.84
CA SER A 74 -30.39 -23.63 -6.15
C SER A 74 -29.78 -24.96 -6.58
N ARG A 75 -30.69 -25.95 -6.74
CA ARG A 75 -30.41 -27.35 -7.10
C ARG A 75 -30.08 -27.56 -8.57
N ASP A 76 -29.99 -26.52 -9.35
CA ASP A 76 -29.69 -26.61 -10.78
C ASP A 76 -28.35 -25.91 -11.05
N GLY A 77 -27.46 -26.66 -11.70
CA GLY A 77 -26.05 -26.29 -11.98
C GLY A 77 -25.86 -25.03 -12.83
N GLU A 78 -26.38 -23.88 -12.39
CA GLU A 78 -26.12 -22.58 -12.97
C GLU A 78 -24.73 -22.10 -12.52
N HIS A 79 -23.86 -21.96 -13.48
CA HIS A 79 -22.55 -21.37 -13.39
C HIS A 79 -22.68 -19.99 -12.73
N SER A 80 -22.13 -19.83 -11.52
CA SER A 80 -21.94 -18.54 -10.87
C SER A 80 -21.34 -17.57 -11.91
N ARG A 81 -22.09 -16.54 -12.29
CA ARG A 81 -21.65 -15.54 -13.28
C ARG A 81 -20.37 -14.88 -12.76
N GLY A 82 -19.32 -14.85 -13.58
CA GLY A 82 -18.12 -14.06 -13.33
C GLY A 82 -18.50 -12.59 -13.13
N GLY A 83 -17.67 -11.83 -12.40
CA GLY A 83 -17.91 -10.40 -12.20
C GLY A 83 -18.01 -9.64 -13.53
N GLU A 84 -18.76 -8.55 -13.52
CA GLU A 84 -18.78 -7.60 -14.64
C GLU A 84 -17.50 -6.77 -14.64
N HIS A 85 -16.86 -6.64 -15.80
CA HIS A 85 -15.64 -5.85 -15.99
C HIS A 85 -15.88 -4.74 -16.99
N SER A 86 -15.38 -3.54 -16.69
CA SER A 86 -15.43 -2.40 -17.61
C SER A 86 -14.12 -1.61 -17.61
N HIS A 87 -13.81 -1.00 -18.74
CA HIS A 87 -12.53 -0.33 -19.01
C HIS A 87 -12.76 1.17 -19.11
N HIS A 88 -12.00 1.95 -18.35
CA HIS A 88 -12.11 3.41 -18.23
C HIS A 88 -10.71 4.04 -18.20
N ARG A 89 -10.68 5.36 -18.09
CA ARG A 89 -9.53 6.14 -17.64
C ARG A 89 -9.72 6.53 -16.18
N PHE A 90 -8.62 6.78 -15.46
CA PHE A 90 -8.71 7.08 -14.04
C PHE A 90 -9.49 8.39 -13.75
N HIS A 91 -9.41 9.37 -14.66
CA HIS A 91 -10.22 10.58 -14.58
C HIS A 91 -11.75 10.34 -14.67
N ASP A 92 -12.18 9.15 -15.12
CA ASP A 92 -13.60 8.75 -15.11
C ASP A 92 -14.08 8.22 -13.75
N LEU A 93 -13.18 8.12 -12.76
CA LEU A 93 -13.50 7.62 -11.41
C LEU A 93 -14.73 8.29 -10.77
N PRO A 94 -14.98 9.61 -10.91
CA PRO A 94 -16.18 10.22 -10.39
C PRO A 94 -17.50 9.60 -10.93
N GLY A 95 -17.47 9.04 -12.14
CA GLY A 95 -18.59 8.30 -12.71
C GLY A 95 -18.78 6.88 -12.19
N GLN A 96 -17.81 6.34 -11.45
CA GLN A 96 -17.84 4.99 -10.90
C GLN A 96 -18.26 4.94 -9.43
N LEU A 97 -18.36 6.11 -8.78
CA LEU A 97 -18.70 6.25 -7.37
C LEU A 97 -20.01 7.02 -7.21
N ASP A 98 -20.74 6.73 -6.14
CA ASP A 98 -22.03 7.36 -5.83
C ASP A 98 -21.91 8.44 -4.75
N PRO A 99 -22.80 9.45 -4.73
CA PRO A 99 -22.88 10.37 -3.60
C PRO A 99 -23.06 9.60 -2.28
N GLY A 100 -22.27 9.96 -1.27
CA GLY A 100 -22.28 9.28 0.03
C GLY A 100 -21.21 8.20 0.18
N ASP A 101 -20.56 7.76 -0.89
CA ASP A 101 -19.37 6.92 -0.78
C ASP A 101 -18.23 7.66 -0.08
N LEU A 102 -17.32 6.90 0.52
CA LEU A 102 -16.16 7.41 1.25
C LEU A 102 -14.87 6.83 0.66
N LEU A 103 -14.04 7.69 0.08
CA LEU A 103 -12.65 7.37 -0.24
C LEU A 103 -11.80 7.53 1.02
N VAL A 104 -11.13 6.45 1.43
CA VAL A 104 -10.11 6.49 2.48
C VAL A 104 -8.76 6.43 1.80
N VAL A 105 -7.90 7.44 2.04
CA VAL A 105 -6.62 7.62 1.36
C VAL A 105 -5.46 7.53 2.34
N ASN A 106 -4.29 7.12 1.87
CA ASN A 106 -3.08 7.16 2.68
C ASN A 106 -2.37 8.51 2.48
N ASN A 107 -2.19 9.25 3.58
CA ASN A 107 -1.52 10.55 3.54
C ASN A 107 -0.02 10.48 3.83
N SER A 108 0.55 9.28 3.88
CA SER A 108 1.99 9.11 4.04
C SER A 108 2.74 9.61 2.80
N GLY A 109 3.68 10.52 3.03
CA GLY A 109 4.60 11.05 2.01
C GLY A 109 5.83 10.18 1.85
N THR A 110 6.26 10.00 0.61
CA THR A 110 7.45 9.21 0.27
C THR A 110 8.73 9.97 0.62
N LEU A 111 9.67 9.28 1.24
CA LEU A 111 11.02 9.79 1.52
C LEU A 111 11.97 9.48 0.35
N PRO A 112 13.03 10.26 0.13
CA PRO A 112 14.13 9.85 -0.73
C PRO A 112 14.98 8.80 -0.01
N ALA A 113 14.40 7.60 0.18
CA ALA A 113 14.81 6.61 1.17
C ALA A 113 16.04 5.78 0.78
N ALA A 114 16.64 6.00 -0.38
CA ALA A 114 17.86 5.31 -0.81
C ALA A 114 19.08 6.20 -0.75
N VAL A 115 20.18 5.71 -0.14
CA VAL A 115 21.50 6.35 -0.16
C VAL A 115 22.45 5.45 -0.95
N ARG A 116 23.02 5.99 -2.01
CA ARG A 116 23.92 5.26 -2.93
C ARG A 116 25.37 5.42 -2.54
N LEU A 117 26.07 4.30 -2.40
CA LEU A 117 27.51 4.19 -2.27
C LEU A 117 28.09 3.62 -3.58
N ASP A 118 29.40 3.46 -3.66
CA ASP A 118 30.05 2.97 -4.89
C ASP A 118 29.50 1.56 -5.31
N ARG A 119 29.46 0.62 -4.39
CA ARG A 119 29.05 -0.78 -4.65
C ARG A 119 27.76 -1.18 -3.96
N LEU A 120 27.31 -0.42 -2.97
CA LEU A 120 26.13 -0.68 -2.18
C LEU A 120 25.12 0.46 -2.30
N ALA A 121 23.90 0.18 -1.91
CA ALA A 121 22.90 1.17 -1.54
C ALA A 121 22.34 0.81 -0.18
N VAL A 122 22.01 1.81 0.61
CA VAL A 122 21.30 1.67 1.87
C VAL A 122 19.88 2.17 1.65
N HIS A 123 18.89 1.29 1.78
CA HIS A 123 17.48 1.66 1.75
C HIS A 123 16.98 1.81 3.17
N PHE A 124 16.55 3.01 3.55
CA PHE A 124 15.93 3.28 4.83
C PHE A 124 14.46 2.88 4.77
N SER A 125 14.08 1.91 5.58
CA SER A 125 12.74 1.32 5.54
C SER A 125 11.80 2.01 6.54
N THR A 126 12.06 1.83 7.83
CA THR A 126 11.08 2.18 8.86
C THR A 126 11.76 2.77 10.09
N ALA A 127 11.28 3.94 10.54
CA ALA A 127 11.72 4.56 11.79
C ALA A 127 11.22 3.77 13.00
N ARG A 128 12.07 3.59 14.01
CA ARG A 128 11.74 3.00 15.30
C ARG A 128 11.64 4.06 16.39
N GLU A 129 10.92 3.76 17.46
CA GLU A 129 10.70 4.70 18.59
C GLU A 129 11.97 5.00 19.37
N ASP A 130 12.97 4.11 19.34
CA ASP A 130 14.28 4.27 19.99
C ASP A 130 15.28 5.11 19.17
N GLY A 131 14.82 5.72 18.07
CA GLY A 131 15.65 6.52 17.17
C GLY A 131 16.49 5.69 16.21
N THR A 132 16.39 4.36 16.23
CA THR A 132 16.98 3.51 15.18
C THR A 132 16.04 3.42 13.97
N TRP A 133 16.59 2.92 12.86
CA TRP A 133 15.84 2.66 11.63
C TRP A 133 16.08 1.22 11.17
N LEU A 134 15.06 0.64 10.59
CA LEU A 134 15.27 -0.55 9.76
C LEU A 134 15.84 -0.09 8.43
N VAL A 135 16.93 -0.75 8.01
CA VAL A 135 17.56 -0.49 6.72
C VAL A 135 17.82 -1.79 5.98
N GLU A 136 17.74 -1.75 4.66
CA GLU A 136 18.18 -2.83 3.79
C GLU A 136 19.48 -2.46 3.10
N LEU A 137 20.47 -3.34 3.15
CA LEU A 137 21.68 -3.21 2.34
C LEU A 137 21.45 -3.90 0.99
N ARG A 138 21.77 -3.19 -0.09
CA ARG A 138 21.61 -3.72 -1.44
C ARG A 138 22.89 -3.56 -2.24
N ARG A 139 23.21 -4.56 -3.05
CA ARG A 139 24.32 -4.47 -4.02
C ARG A 139 23.84 -3.72 -5.25
N ARG A 140 24.56 -2.69 -5.65
CA ARG A 140 24.26 -1.96 -6.90
C ARG A 140 24.57 -2.84 -8.11
N THR A 141 23.70 -2.79 -9.11
CA THR A 141 23.82 -3.47 -10.40
C THR A 141 23.63 -2.46 -11.53
N ALA A 142 23.90 -2.87 -12.77
CA ALA A 142 23.71 -2.00 -13.92
C ALA A 142 22.24 -1.57 -14.12
N LYS A 143 21.27 -2.45 -13.77
CA LYS A 143 19.83 -2.20 -13.92
C LYS A 143 19.12 -1.73 -12.64
N GLY A 144 19.85 -1.57 -11.51
CA GLY A 144 19.23 -1.19 -10.23
C GLY A 144 20.00 -1.71 -9.03
N SER A 145 19.40 -2.56 -8.22
CA SER A 145 20.05 -3.16 -7.05
C SER A 145 19.53 -4.58 -6.79
N ALA A 146 20.36 -5.39 -6.14
CA ALA A 146 20.04 -6.75 -5.73
C ALA A 146 20.23 -6.89 -4.20
N PRO A 147 19.56 -7.84 -3.53
CA PRO A 147 19.78 -8.11 -2.11
C PRO A 147 21.26 -8.31 -1.77
N TYR A 148 21.69 -7.83 -0.61
CA TYR A 148 23.03 -8.00 -0.11
C TYR A 148 22.99 -8.61 1.30
N GLY A 149 23.40 -9.86 1.39
CA GLY A 149 23.39 -10.62 2.64
C GLY A 149 24.55 -10.33 3.62
N GLY A 150 25.46 -9.39 3.27
CA GLY A 150 26.57 -8.99 4.13
C GLY A 150 26.18 -8.03 5.25
N GLY A 151 27.19 -7.54 5.95
CA GLY A 151 27.06 -6.73 7.15
C GLY A 151 27.29 -7.55 8.42
N ALA A 152 27.76 -6.90 9.47
CA ALA A 152 27.97 -7.49 10.80
C ALA A 152 27.45 -6.56 11.90
N PRO A 153 26.94 -7.10 13.04
CA PRO A 153 26.59 -6.26 14.20
C PRO A 153 27.80 -5.42 14.65
N GLY A 154 27.55 -4.14 14.89
CA GLY A 154 28.58 -3.19 15.26
C GLY A 154 29.39 -2.59 14.09
N GLU A 155 29.16 -3.06 12.85
CA GLU A 155 29.81 -2.51 11.66
C GLU A 155 29.38 -1.06 11.41
N TRP A 156 30.36 -0.22 11.03
CA TRP A 156 30.18 1.16 10.67
C TRP A 156 30.32 1.37 9.18
N LEU A 157 29.32 1.94 8.56
CA LEU A 157 29.29 2.25 7.13
C LEU A 157 29.40 3.76 6.93
N PRO A 158 30.48 4.25 6.31
CA PRO A 158 30.58 5.66 5.93
C PRO A 158 29.58 5.98 4.83
N LEU A 159 28.81 7.05 5.04
CA LEU A 159 27.82 7.54 4.08
C LEU A 159 28.25 8.91 3.53
N PRO A 160 27.76 9.32 2.35
CA PRO A 160 28.03 10.65 1.78
C PRO A 160 27.68 11.78 2.75
N GLY A 161 28.46 12.87 2.75
CA GLY A 161 28.21 14.06 3.58
C GLY A 161 28.67 13.89 5.03
N ASN A 162 29.70 13.10 5.27
CA ASN A 162 30.30 12.84 6.58
C ASN A 162 29.32 12.25 7.59
N ALA A 163 28.38 11.45 7.13
CA ALA A 163 27.49 10.67 7.97
C ALA A 163 28.03 9.25 8.15
N THR A 164 27.66 8.62 9.27
CA THR A 164 28.06 7.26 9.57
C THR A 164 26.86 6.47 10.06
N LEU A 165 26.62 5.31 9.44
CA LEU A 165 25.57 4.38 9.80
C LEU A 165 26.16 3.19 10.56
N GLN A 166 25.70 2.93 11.76
CA GLN A 166 26.05 1.75 12.54
C GLN A 166 24.98 0.67 12.34
N LEU A 167 25.36 -0.52 11.92
CA LEU A 167 24.54 -1.72 11.96
C LEU A 167 24.47 -2.24 13.40
N VAL A 168 23.32 -2.17 14.03
CA VAL A 168 23.16 -2.57 15.44
C VAL A 168 22.97 -4.08 15.55
N GLU A 169 21.93 -4.59 14.89
CA GLU A 169 21.63 -6.01 14.83
C GLU A 169 20.84 -6.35 13.56
N ARG A 170 20.84 -7.63 13.19
CA ARG A 170 20.03 -8.12 12.07
C ARG A 170 18.64 -8.46 12.57
N GLU A 171 17.62 -7.75 12.06
CA GLU A 171 16.23 -7.93 12.46
C GLU A 171 15.54 -9.06 11.65
N THR A 172 15.84 -9.15 10.37
CA THR A 172 15.37 -10.19 9.45
C THR A 172 16.52 -10.62 8.52
N PRO A 173 16.38 -11.64 7.70
CA PRO A 173 17.40 -11.99 6.71
C PRO A 173 17.84 -10.82 5.82
N ARG A 174 16.97 -9.84 5.60
CA ARG A 174 17.21 -8.68 4.74
C ARG A 174 17.43 -7.37 5.49
N LEU A 175 16.77 -7.19 6.63
CA LEU A 175 16.73 -5.90 7.33
C LEU A 175 17.67 -5.88 8.51
N TRP A 176 18.33 -4.75 8.65
CA TRP A 176 19.17 -4.39 9.79
C TRP A 176 18.49 -3.30 10.62
N ARG A 177 18.53 -3.43 11.93
CA ARG A 177 18.36 -2.29 12.82
C ARG A 177 19.65 -1.48 12.82
N ALA A 178 19.57 -0.20 12.49
CA ALA A 178 20.73 0.65 12.31
C ALA A 178 20.53 2.02 12.96
N ARG A 179 21.62 2.68 13.28
CA ARG A 179 21.66 4.04 13.84
C ARG A 179 22.51 4.94 12.98
N LEU A 180 21.95 6.07 12.54
CA LEU A 180 22.68 7.13 11.88
C LEU A 180 23.15 8.14 12.93
N ASP A 181 24.33 8.70 12.76
CA ASP A 181 24.90 9.75 13.61
C ASP A 181 24.26 11.14 13.41
N GLN A 182 23.29 11.26 12.51
CA GLN A 182 22.53 12.45 12.19
C GLN A 182 21.02 12.15 12.22
N ASP A 183 20.19 13.21 12.20
CA ASP A 183 18.75 13.10 11.96
C ASP A 183 18.50 12.51 10.58
N VAL A 184 17.85 11.35 10.52
CA VAL A 184 17.70 10.56 9.30
C VAL A 184 16.87 11.29 8.25
N GLU A 185 15.74 11.89 8.61
CA GLU A 185 14.85 12.57 7.65
C GLU A 185 15.56 13.78 7.03
N LYS A 186 16.25 14.58 7.84
CA LYS A 186 17.06 15.73 7.34
C LYS A 186 18.25 15.28 6.50
N TYR A 187 18.83 14.13 6.85
CA TYR A 187 19.92 13.56 6.08
C TYR A 187 19.41 13.07 4.72
N LEU A 188 18.34 12.29 4.70
CA LEU A 188 17.72 11.79 3.46
C LEU A 188 17.26 12.94 2.56
N ALA A 189 16.65 13.99 3.10
CA ALA A 189 16.25 15.16 2.30
C ALA A 189 17.42 15.82 1.55
N ARG A 190 18.67 15.70 2.06
CA ARG A 190 19.86 16.28 1.45
C ARG A 190 20.65 15.32 0.57
N ARG A 191 20.63 14.04 0.87
CA ARG A 191 21.55 13.03 0.28
C ARG A 191 20.84 11.81 -0.28
N GLY A 192 19.58 11.62 0.05
CA GLY A 192 18.78 10.51 -0.42
C GLY A 192 18.24 10.71 -1.83
N VAL A 193 17.86 9.61 -2.44
CA VAL A 193 17.12 9.54 -3.70
C VAL A 193 15.95 8.57 -3.51
N PRO A 194 14.87 8.62 -4.31
CA PRO A 194 13.82 7.63 -4.25
C PRO A 194 14.35 6.20 -4.44
N ILE A 195 13.73 5.24 -3.77
CA ILE A 195 13.99 3.83 -4.08
C ILE A 195 13.49 3.58 -5.50
N ARG A 196 14.32 2.93 -6.30
CA ARG A 196 14.04 2.61 -7.69
C ARG A 196 14.14 1.10 -7.91
N TYR A 197 13.13 0.52 -8.45
CA TYR A 197 13.10 -0.88 -8.88
C TYR A 197 13.80 -1.08 -10.21
N SER A 198 14.18 -2.33 -10.51
CA SER A 198 14.96 -2.67 -11.70
C SER A 198 14.22 -2.45 -13.02
N TYR A 199 12.89 -2.48 -13.02
CA TYR A 199 12.06 -2.20 -14.19
C TYR A 199 11.93 -0.71 -14.51
N VAL A 200 12.29 0.20 -13.59
CA VAL A 200 12.34 1.65 -13.85
C VAL A 200 13.71 2.01 -14.41
N GLU A 201 13.77 2.42 -15.67
CA GLU A 201 15.03 2.61 -16.41
C GLU A 201 15.85 3.80 -15.94
N HIS A 202 15.18 4.89 -15.53
CA HIS A 202 15.81 6.16 -15.17
C HIS A 202 15.48 6.59 -13.75
N ASP A 203 16.31 7.45 -13.19
CA ASP A 203 16.02 8.13 -11.94
C ASP A 203 15.00 9.25 -12.18
N TRP A 204 13.89 9.20 -11.46
CA TRP A 204 12.85 10.22 -11.50
C TRP A 204 12.93 11.10 -10.25
N PRO A 205 12.54 12.37 -10.35
CA PRO A 205 12.43 13.25 -9.19
C PRO A 205 11.50 12.68 -8.11
N LEU A 206 11.73 13.01 -6.84
CA LEU A 206 10.86 12.57 -5.73
C LEU A 206 9.39 12.96 -5.94
N ALA A 207 9.12 14.06 -6.65
CA ALA A 207 7.76 14.50 -6.97
C ALA A 207 6.96 13.46 -7.79
N ASP A 208 7.64 12.62 -8.59
CA ASP A 208 7.01 11.55 -9.34
C ASP A 208 6.62 10.36 -8.47
N TYR A 209 7.22 10.25 -7.29
CA TYR A 209 6.93 9.25 -6.27
C TYR A 209 6.04 9.80 -5.14
N GLN A 210 5.37 10.94 -5.34
CA GLN A 210 4.43 11.51 -4.39
C GLN A 210 2.98 11.39 -4.87
N THR A 211 2.07 11.25 -3.93
CA THR A 211 0.64 11.37 -4.15
C THR A 211 0.16 12.78 -3.77
N VAL A 212 -0.98 13.22 -4.28
CA VAL A 212 -1.60 14.48 -3.87
C VAL A 212 -1.96 14.51 -2.37
N PHE A 213 -2.04 13.33 -1.76
CA PHE A 213 -2.38 13.15 -0.33
C PHE A 213 -1.15 13.14 0.58
N GLY A 214 0.07 13.02 0.04
CA GLY A 214 1.32 12.82 0.79
C GLY A 214 1.71 14.03 1.62
N THR A 215 1.13 14.18 2.82
CA THR A 215 1.36 15.32 3.73
C THR A 215 2.13 14.95 4.99
N VAL A 216 2.27 13.66 5.32
CA VAL A 216 3.00 13.16 6.49
C VAL A 216 4.19 12.32 6.01
N PRO A 217 5.43 12.85 5.96
CA PRO A 217 6.60 12.09 5.51
C PRO A 217 6.83 10.84 6.36
N GLY A 218 7.35 9.76 5.76
CA GLY A 218 7.70 8.55 6.51
C GLY A 218 7.68 7.24 5.73
N SER A 219 7.12 7.22 4.51
CA SER A 219 7.13 6.02 3.66
C SER A 219 8.45 5.86 2.92
N ALA A 220 9.04 4.68 2.96
CA ALA A 220 10.18 4.33 2.11
C ALA A 220 9.75 4.21 0.64
N GLU A 221 8.55 3.74 0.40
CA GLU A 221 7.97 3.55 -0.93
C GLU A 221 6.64 4.29 -1.07
N MET A 222 6.28 4.64 -2.31
CA MET A 222 5.05 5.38 -2.59
C MET A 222 3.80 4.52 -2.36
N PRO A 223 2.77 5.02 -1.66
CA PRO A 223 1.43 4.43 -1.69
C PRO A 223 0.80 4.59 -3.08
N SER A 224 1.25 3.79 -4.06
CA SER A 224 1.10 4.03 -5.50
C SER A 224 -0.35 4.08 -5.99
N ALA A 225 -1.29 3.41 -5.33
CA ALA A 225 -2.72 3.49 -5.68
C ALA A 225 -3.29 4.92 -5.59
N GLY A 226 -2.67 5.78 -4.79
CA GLY A 226 -3.02 7.19 -4.67
C GLY A 226 -2.35 8.09 -5.71
N ARG A 227 -1.39 7.57 -6.47
CA ARG A 227 -0.61 8.38 -7.42
C ARG A 227 -1.44 9.03 -8.53
N PRO A 228 -2.40 8.33 -9.16
CA PRO A 228 -3.18 8.91 -10.24
C PRO A 228 -4.13 10.04 -9.82
N PHE A 229 -4.37 10.25 -8.54
CA PHE A 229 -5.20 11.35 -8.09
C PHE A 229 -4.54 12.71 -8.35
N THR A 230 -5.33 13.64 -8.87
CA THR A 230 -4.99 15.05 -9.01
C THR A 230 -5.90 15.88 -8.11
N ALA A 231 -5.55 17.14 -7.86
CA ALA A 231 -6.40 18.06 -7.08
C ALA A 231 -7.75 18.29 -7.76
N GLU A 232 -7.74 18.37 -9.09
CA GLU A 232 -8.94 18.53 -9.93
C GLU A 232 -9.86 17.32 -9.79
N LEU A 233 -9.29 16.09 -9.84
CA LEU A 233 -10.06 14.86 -9.68
C LEU A 233 -10.67 14.76 -8.27
N VAL A 234 -9.92 15.10 -7.24
CA VAL A 234 -10.43 15.14 -5.85
C VAL A 234 -11.55 16.14 -5.73
N THR A 235 -11.41 17.33 -6.33
CA THR A 235 -12.46 18.35 -6.35
C THR A 235 -13.73 17.86 -7.07
N ALA A 236 -13.59 17.20 -8.20
CA ALA A 236 -14.70 16.60 -8.93
C ALA A 236 -15.45 15.55 -8.12
N LEU A 237 -14.72 14.67 -7.42
CA LEU A 237 -15.28 13.65 -6.51
C LEU A 237 -16.08 14.30 -5.37
N VAL A 238 -15.49 15.26 -4.66
CA VAL A 238 -16.15 15.97 -3.56
C VAL A 238 -17.38 16.73 -4.04
N SER A 239 -17.31 17.37 -5.22
CA SER A 239 -18.44 18.09 -5.83
C SER A 239 -19.62 17.18 -6.19
N ARG A 240 -19.36 15.88 -6.40
CA ARG A 240 -20.40 14.86 -6.61
C ARG A 240 -20.92 14.23 -5.32
N GLY A 241 -20.46 14.68 -4.16
CA GLY A 241 -20.89 14.16 -2.86
C GLY A 241 -20.12 12.92 -2.36
N VAL A 242 -19.00 12.58 -3.01
CA VAL A 242 -18.05 11.56 -2.51
C VAL A 242 -17.22 12.20 -1.40
N ARG A 243 -17.14 11.55 -0.25
CA ARG A 243 -16.35 12.02 0.89
C ARG A 243 -14.91 11.52 0.76
N VAL A 244 -13.96 12.26 1.30
CA VAL A 244 -12.53 11.87 1.33
C VAL A 244 -12.00 12.05 2.75
N THR A 245 -11.28 11.04 3.27
CA THR A 245 -10.66 11.10 4.61
C THR A 245 -9.34 10.35 4.63
N PRO A 246 -8.33 10.82 5.38
CA PRO A 246 -7.03 10.17 5.41
C PRO A 246 -6.88 9.16 6.54
N ILE A 247 -6.00 8.19 6.31
CA ILE A 247 -5.22 7.46 7.30
C ILE A 247 -3.73 7.73 7.06
N THR A 248 -2.88 7.37 8.00
CA THR A 248 -1.44 7.26 7.77
C THR A 248 -1.05 5.79 7.87
N LEU A 249 -0.31 5.28 6.89
CA LEU A 249 0.48 4.06 7.03
C LEU A 249 1.80 4.27 6.29
N HIS A 250 2.89 4.23 7.05
CA HIS A 250 4.23 4.36 6.49
C HIS A 250 4.69 3.03 5.93
N THR A 251 4.78 2.94 4.60
CA THR A 251 5.28 1.75 3.91
C THR A 251 6.79 1.62 4.12
N GLY A 252 7.22 0.42 4.51
CA GLY A 252 8.63 0.05 4.49
C GLY A 252 9.12 -0.25 3.06
N VAL A 253 10.30 -0.86 2.96
CA VAL A 253 10.75 -1.48 1.70
C VAL A 253 9.90 -2.70 1.40
N ALA A 254 9.47 -2.87 0.15
CA ALA A 254 8.65 -3.99 -0.26
C ALA A 254 9.41 -5.31 -0.05
N SER A 255 8.67 -6.35 0.30
CA SER A 255 9.19 -7.72 0.29
C SER A 255 9.21 -8.22 -1.15
N PRO A 256 10.36 -8.51 -1.75
CA PRO A 256 10.44 -9.06 -3.11
C PRO A 256 10.28 -10.58 -3.12
N GLU A 257 10.27 -11.23 -1.96
CA GLU A 257 10.19 -12.69 -1.86
C GLU A 257 8.72 -13.13 -1.83
N HIS A 258 8.36 -14.11 -2.66
CA HIS A 258 6.99 -14.57 -2.82
C HIS A 258 6.34 -15.12 -1.55
N ASP A 259 7.14 -15.65 -0.61
CA ASP A 259 6.67 -16.28 0.61
C ASP A 259 6.97 -15.46 1.89
N GLU A 260 7.49 -14.25 1.75
CA GLU A 260 7.83 -13.40 2.90
C GLU A 260 6.59 -12.64 3.38
N PRO A 261 6.18 -12.79 4.66
CA PRO A 261 5.04 -12.04 5.18
C PRO A 261 5.36 -10.54 5.21
N PRO A 262 4.35 -9.67 5.07
CA PRO A 262 4.57 -8.23 5.14
C PRO A 262 5.16 -7.85 6.49
N TYR A 263 6.19 -7.01 6.48
CA TYR A 263 6.79 -6.46 7.69
C TYR A 263 5.79 -5.62 8.47
N ALA A 264 6.06 -5.47 9.77
CA ALA A 264 5.28 -4.56 10.62
C ALA A 264 5.46 -3.12 10.13
N GLU A 265 4.34 -2.43 9.88
CA GLU A 265 4.32 -1.04 9.42
C GLU A 265 3.56 -0.17 10.42
N ARG A 266 4.04 1.06 10.60
CA ARG A 266 3.42 2.02 11.50
C ARG A 266 2.19 2.63 10.85
N TYR A 267 1.05 2.61 11.57
CA TYR A 267 -0.20 3.17 11.09
C TYR A 267 -0.85 4.11 12.11
N ASP A 268 -1.74 4.95 11.61
CA ASP A 268 -2.63 5.82 12.39
C ASP A 268 -3.97 5.95 11.66
N VAL A 269 -5.05 5.59 12.34
CA VAL A 269 -6.43 5.83 11.93
C VAL A 269 -7.02 6.89 12.87
N PRO A 270 -7.13 8.15 12.42
CA PRO A 270 -7.64 9.23 13.24
C PRO A 270 -9.12 9.05 13.62
N GLU A 271 -9.54 9.66 14.72
CA GLU A 271 -10.92 9.57 15.22
C GLU A 271 -11.96 10.04 14.18
N HIS A 272 -11.68 11.14 13.46
CA HIS A 272 -12.59 11.63 12.43
C HIS A 272 -12.75 10.65 11.29
N THR A 273 -11.69 9.95 10.90
CA THR A 273 -11.73 8.89 9.87
C THR A 273 -12.55 7.69 10.36
N ALA A 274 -12.30 7.22 11.58
CA ALA A 274 -13.07 6.13 12.17
C ALA A 274 -14.57 6.45 12.22
N ARG A 275 -14.94 7.66 12.64
CA ARG A 275 -16.33 8.13 12.64
C ARG A 275 -16.95 8.14 11.25
N LEU A 276 -16.24 8.67 10.24
CA LEU A 276 -16.73 8.74 8.86
C LEU A 276 -16.92 7.36 8.25
N VAL A 277 -15.99 6.42 8.47
CA VAL A 277 -16.12 5.03 8.03
C VAL A 277 -17.39 4.38 8.62
N ASN A 278 -17.58 4.49 9.93
CA ASN A 278 -18.74 3.92 10.60
C ASN A 278 -20.06 4.58 10.15
N LEU A 279 -20.06 5.91 9.95
CA LEU A 279 -21.21 6.66 9.43
C LEU A 279 -21.57 6.20 8.02
N THR A 280 -20.60 6.15 7.11
CA THR A 280 -20.79 5.73 5.73
C THR A 280 -21.38 4.32 5.65
N ARG A 281 -20.85 3.38 6.44
CA ARG A 281 -21.38 2.00 6.49
C ARG A 281 -22.80 1.93 7.03
N ARG A 282 -23.10 2.70 8.07
CA ARG A 282 -24.47 2.78 8.65
C ARG A 282 -25.45 3.34 7.61
N ASP A 283 -25.04 4.32 6.84
CA ASP A 283 -25.88 4.98 5.84
C ASP A 283 -25.96 4.19 4.51
N GLY A 284 -25.32 3.01 4.43
CA GLY A 284 -25.34 2.13 3.25
C GLY A 284 -24.37 2.54 2.13
N GLY A 285 -23.52 3.56 2.34
CA GLY A 285 -22.47 3.96 1.40
C GLY A 285 -21.28 3.01 1.40
N ARG A 286 -20.49 3.04 0.33
CA ARG A 286 -19.29 2.22 0.18
C ARG A 286 -18.10 2.90 0.87
N VAL A 287 -17.28 2.10 1.54
CA VAL A 287 -15.96 2.50 2.04
C VAL A 287 -14.92 1.99 1.05
N VAL A 288 -14.40 2.88 0.24
CA VAL A 288 -13.45 2.61 -0.84
C VAL A 288 -12.03 2.89 -0.33
N ALA A 289 -11.26 1.84 -0.10
CA ALA A 289 -9.86 1.96 0.30
C ALA A 289 -8.98 2.29 -0.92
N VAL A 290 -8.16 3.34 -0.84
CA VAL A 290 -7.18 3.67 -1.87
C VAL A 290 -5.84 3.07 -1.49
N GLY A 291 -5.58 1.86 -1.98
CA GLY A 291 -4.39 1.06 -1.71
C GLY A 291 -4.57 -0.01 -0.64
N THR A 292 -3.78 -1.07 -0.78
CA THR A 292 -3.70 -2.18 0.18
C THR A 292 -3.27 -1.71 1.57
N THR A 293 -2.47 -0.66 1.64
CA THR A 293 -2.04 -0.01 2.90
C THR A 293 -3.23 0.54 3.69
N VAL A 294 -4.19 1.17 3.01
CA VAL A 294 -5.42 1.68 3.65
C VAL A 294 -6.25 0.53 4.20
N VAL A 295 -6.40 -0.57 3.45
CA VAL A 295 -7.08 -1.76 3.94
C VAL A 295 -6.43 -2.26 5.23
N ARG A 296 -5.09 -2.43 5.23
CA ARG A 296 -4.36 -2.92 6.42
C ARG A 296 -4.55 -2.02 7.63
N ALA A 297 -4.48 -0.70 7.46
CA ALA A 297 -4.69 0.26 8.55
C ALA A 297 -6.12 0.18 9.11
N LEU A 298 -7.14 0.23 8.23
CA LEU A 298 -8.54 0.17 8.65
C LEU A 298 -8.87 -1.15 9.37
N GLU A 299 -8.45 -2.29 8.80
CA GLU A 299 -8.75 -3.60 9.38
C GLU A 299 -8.03 -3.82 10.72
N SER A 300 -6.86 -3.21 10.92
CA SER A 300 -6.16 -3.18 12.22
C SER A 300 -6.92 -2.36 13.27
N ALA A 301 -7.73 -1.41 12.84
CA ALA A 301 -8.54 -0.54 13.71
C ALA A 301 -9.97 -1.07 13.96
N VAL A 302 -10.36 -2.22 13.38
CA VAL A 302 -11.69 -2.81 13.56
C VAL A 302 -11.78 -3.54 14.90
N GLY A 303 -12.65 -3.07 15.79
CA GLY A 303 -12.94 -3.72 17.06
C GLY A 303 -13.81 -4.98 16.94
N ARG A 304 -14.02 -5.67 18.06
CA ARG A 304 -14.82 -6.90 18.13
C ARG A 304 -16.26 -6.73 17.61
N GLY A 305 -16.84 -5.55 17.79
CA GLY A 305 -18.19 -5.21 17.31
C GLY A 305 -18.26 -4.83 15.82
N GLY A 306 -17.16 -4.90 15.05
CA GLY A 306 -17.12 -4.56 13.63
C GLY A 306 -17.06 -3.05 13.34
N LEU A 307 -16.98 -2.21 14.37
CA LEU A 307 -16.77 -0.77 14.24
C LEU A 307 -15.28 -0.45 14.14
N VAL A 308 -14.94 0.54 13.33
CA VAL A 308 -13.61 1.11 13.27
C VAL A 308 -13.43 2.09 14.42
N HIS A 309 -12.31 2.02 15.11
CA HIS A 309 -11.94 2.92 16.21
C HIS A 309 -10.69 3.73 15.84
N ALA A 310 -10.53 4.89 16.48
CA ALA A 310 -9.25 5.60 16.43
C ALA A 310 -8.17 4.68 17.00
N SER A 311 -7.09 4.49 16.24
CA SER A 311 -6.04 3.55 16.60
C SER A 311 -4.74 3.92 15.92
N ALA A 312 -3.63 3.88 16.66
CA ALA A 312 -2.28 4.09 16.14
C ALA A 312 -1.34 3.03 16.71
N GLY A 313 -0.37 2.60 15.91
CA GLY A 313 0.59 1.58 16.33
C GLY A 313 1.25 0.89 15.15
N TRP A 314 1.50 -0.39 15.31
CA TRP A 314 2.14 -1.23 14.29
C TRP A 314 1.17 -2.28 13.79
N THR A 315 1.16 -2.54 12.49
CA THR A 315 0.31 -3.56 11.87
C THR A 315 1.12 -4.60 11.12
N THR A 316 0.83 -5.86 11.41
CA THR A 316 1.19 -7.04 10.59
C THR A 316 -0.06 -7.65 9.97
N HIS A 317 -1.19 -6.94 10.01
CA HIS A 317 -2.49 -7.48 9.59
C HIS A 317 -2.46 -7.95 8.14
N LEU A 318 -2.87 -9.19 7.92
CA LEU A 318 -2.97 -9.82 6.61
C LEU A 318 -4.46 -10.08 6.31
N VAL A 319 -4.96 -9.48 5.25
CA VAL A 319 -6.30 -9.74 4.73
C VAL A 319 -6.22 -10.85 3.70
N THR A 320 -7.05 -11.87 3.88
CA THR A 320 -7.13 -13.06 3.02
C THR A 320 -8.58 -13.47 2.83
N PRO A 321 -8.91 -14.40 1.93
CA PRO A 321 -10.26 -14.95 1.83
C PRO A 321 -10.77 -15.58 3.14
N ARG A 322 -9.88 -16.07 4.01
CA ARG A 322 -10.25 -16.61 5.34
C ARG A 322 -10.46 -15.51 6.39
N THR A 323 -9.81 -14.38 6.21
CA THR A 323 -9.92 -13.18 7.04
C THR A 323 -10.33 -11.98 6.18
N PRO A 324 -11.57 -11.96 5.65
CA PRO A 324 -12.00 -10.96 4.69
C PRO A 324 -12.10 -9.56 5.32
N PRO A 325 -12.03 -8.49 4.51
CA PRO A 325 -12.12 -7.14 5.02
C PRO A 325 -13.50 -6.87 5.63
N ARG A 326 -13.51 -6.20 6.77
CA ARG A 326 -14.69 -5.89 7.60
C ARG A 326 -15.08 -4.42 7.53
N ALA A 327 -14.12 -3.51 7.30
CA ALA A 327 -14.35 -2.07 7.21
C ALA A 327 -14.48 -1.61 5.77
N ALA A 328 -13.53 -2.00 4.90
CA ALA A 328 -13.54 -1.62 3.51
C ALA A 328 -14.48 -2.51 2.67
N THR A 329 -15.27 -1.89 1.79
CA THR A 329 -16.22 -2.59 0.89
C THR A 329 -15.79 -2.55 -0.58
N ALA A 330 -14.84 -1.66 -0.92
CA ALA A 330 -14.24 -1.57 -2.23
C ALA A 330 -12.76 -1.20 -2.11
N LEU A 331 -11.99 -1.47 -3.16
CA LEU A 331 -10.54 -1.27 -3.18
C LEU A 331 -10.11 -0.67 -4.53
N ILE A 332 -9.37 0.42 -4.49
CA ILE A 332 -8.57 0.93 -5.61
C ILE A 332 -7.13 0.47 -5.39
N THR A 333 -6.52 -0.18 -6.38
CA THR A 333 -5.16 -0.71 -6.27
C THR A 333 -4.45 -0.70 -7.63
N GLY A 334 -3.13 -0.75 -7.65
CA GLY A 334 -2.37 -1.09 -8.86
C GLY A 334 -2.49 -2.58 -9.21
N PHE A 335 -1.87 -2.99 -10.31
CA PHE A 335 -1.70 -4.40 -10.65
C PHE A 335 -0.47 -4.96 -9.95
N HIS A 336 -0.60 -6.17 -9.39
CA HIS A 336 0.41 -6.81 -8.56
C HIS A 336 1.00 -8.05 -9.24
N GLU A 337 2.23 -8.37 -8.85
CA GLU A 337 2.97 -9.53 -9.29
C GLU A 337 2.24 -10.85 -8.99
N PRO A 338 2.44 -11.89 -9.84
CA PRO A 338 1.93 -13.22 -9.57
C PRO A 338 2.41 -13.74 -8.21
N ARG A 339 1.57 -14.49 -7.53
CA ARG A 339 1.86 -15.10 -6.21
C ARG A 339 2.18 -14.11 -5.08
N SER A 340 1.96 -12.82 -5.26
CA SER A 340 2.17 -11.83 -4.18
C SER A 340 1.09 -11.94 -3.09
N SER A 341 1.44 -11.59 -1.85
CA SER A 341 0.48 -11.52 -0.73
C SER A 341 -0.66 -10.51 -0.98
N HIS A 342 -0.43 -9.52 -1.84
CA HIS A 342 -1.45 -8.57 -2.26
C HIS A 342 -2.60 -9.25 -3.00
N LEU A 343 -2.32 -10.25 -3.86
CA LEU A 343 -3.37 -10.99 -4.59
C LEU A 343 -4.31 -11.74 -3.65
N LEU A 344 -3.85 -12.20 -2.49
CA LEU A 344 -4.72 -12.78 -1.46
C LEU A 344 -5.73 -11.75 -0.94
N MET A 345 -5.28 -10.52 -0.70
CA MET A 345 -6.18 -9.44 -0.30
C MET A 345 -7.20 -9.13 -1.41
N LEU A 346 -6.76 -9.01 -2.65
CA LEU A 346 -7.63 -8.75 -3.78
C LEU A 346 -8.68 -9.88 -3.95
N THR A 347 -8.25 -11.13 -3.77
CA THR A 347 -9.16 -12.30 -3.78
C THR A 347 -10.21 -12.20 -2.67
N ALA A 348 -9.87 -11.64 -1.51
CA ALA A 348 -10.82 -11.43 -0.42
C ALA A 348 -11.90 -10.36 -0.75
N PHE A 349 -11.63 -9.45 -1.68
CA PHE A 349 -12.59 -8.47 -2.20
C PHE A 349 -13.40 -9.01 -3.37
N ALA A 350 -12.73 -9.53 -4.39
CA ALA A 350 -13.36 -9.90 -5.68
C ALA A 350 -13.89 -11.33 -5.73
N GLY A 351 -13.36 -12.24 -4.88
CA GLY A 351 -13.44 -13.68 -5.12
C GLY A 351 -12.43 -14.12 -6.20
N HIS A 352 -12.04 -15.38 -6.13
CA HIS A 352 -10.98 -15.95 -6.99
C HIS A 352 -11.32 -15.85 -8.48
N ARG A 353 -12.53 -16.24 -8.89
CA ARG A 353 -12.96 -16.26 -10.30
C ARG A 353 -12.97 -14.86 -10.91
N THR A 354 -13.62 -13.90 -10.25
CA THR A 354 -13.71 -12.51 -10.72
C THR A 354 -12.31 -11.89 -10.86
N LEU A 355 -11.41 -12.17 -9.89
CA LEU A 355 -10.04 -11.65 -9.96
C LEU A 355 -9.24 -12.30 -11.09
N THR A 356 -9.38 -13.62 -11.30
CA THR A 356 -8.74 -14.33 -12.42
C THR A 356 -9.18 -13.76 -13.76
N ASP A 357 -10.50 -13.57 -13.95
CA ASP A 357 -11.06 -13.00 -15.16
C ASP A 357 -10.58 -11.55 -15.39
N ALA A 358 -10.53 -10.73 -14.32
CA ALA A 358 -10.03 -9.35 -14.37
C ALA A 358 -8.56 -9.29 -14.81
N TYR A 359 -7.71 -10.16 -14.25
CA TYR A 359 -6.29 -10.19 -14.59
C TYR A 359 -6.04 -10.73 -15.99
N ALA A 360 -6.82 -11.73 -16.44
CA ALA A 360 -6.79 -12.20 -17.82
C ALA A 360 -7.17 -11.08 -18.80
N GLN A 361 -8.20 -10.28 -18.49
CA GLN A 361 -8.56 -9.11 -19.30
C GLN A 361 -7.47 -8.03 -19.25
N ALA A 362 -6.89 -7.75 -18.09
CA ALA A 362 -5.82 -6.76 -17.97
C ALA A 362 -4.60 -7.13 -18.85
N LEU A 363 -4.19 -8.40 -18.86
CA LEU A 363 -3.13 -8.90 -19.75
C LEU A 363 -3.51 -8.77 -21.22
N LYS A 364 -4.71 -9.22 -21.60
CA LYS A 364 -5.21 -9.17 -22.98
C LYS A 364 -5.28 -7.73 -23.52
N GLU A 365 -5.79 -6.83 -22.70
CA GLU A 365 -5.95 -5.42 -23.04
C GLU A 365 -4.68 -4.61 -22.78
N ARG A 366 -3.56 -5.26 -22.40
CA ARG A 366 -2.24 -4.65 -22.20
C ARG A 366 -2.25 -3.50 -21.18
N TYR A 367 -2.83 -3.72 -19.99
CA TYR A 367 -2.66 -2.85 -18.86
C TYR A 367 -1.21 -2.85 -18.39
N LEU A 368 -0.76 -1.75 -17.80
CA LEU A 368 0.59 -1.63 -17.28
C LEU A 368 0.64 -1.91 -15.77
N TRP A 369 1.67 -2.63 -15.36
CA TRP A 369 1.92 -3.04 -13.96
C TRP A 369 2.78 -2.03 -13.21
N HIS A 370 2.86 -2.19 -11.91
CA HIS A 370 3.70 -1.49 -10.94
C HIS A 370 3.28 -0.05 -10.60
N GLU A 371 4.17 0.71 -9.93
CA GLU A 371 3.85 2.00 -9.31
C GLU A 371 3.49 3.13 -10.27
N PHE A 372 3.91 3.03 -11.53
CA PHE A 372 3.57 3.97 -12.61
C PHE A 372 2.55 3.41 -13.59
N GLY A 373 2.00 2.26 -13.27
CA GLY A 373 1.08 1.52 -14.11
C GLY A 373 -0.37 1.98 -14.00
N ASP A 374 -1.23 1.10 -14.47
CA ASP A 374 -2.67 1.27 -14.49
C ASP A 374 -3.32 0.81 -13.16
N VAL A 375 -4.60 1.02 -13.02
CA VAL A 375 -5.31 0.88 -11.75
C VAL A 375 -6.51 -0.04 -11.89
N HIS A 376 -6.85 -0.75 -10.82
CA HIS A 376 -7.99 -1.64 -10.71
C HIS A 376 -8.89 -1.16 -9.56
N LEU A 377 -10.17 -0.89 -9.84
CA LEU A 377 -11.22 -0.66 -8.86
C LEU A 377 -12.04 -1.93 -8.70
N ILE A 378 -12.00 -2.51 -7.51
CA ILE A 378 -12.75 -3.72 -7.14
C ILE A 378 -13.89 -3.32 -6.23
N MET A 379 -15.12 -3.64 -6.61
CA MET A 379 -16.34 -3.39 -5.85
C MET A 379 -17.06 -4.72 -5.59
N LYS A 380 -17.43 -4.96 -4.32
CA LYS A 380 -18.23 -6.12 -3.92
C LYS A 380 -19.66 -5.97 -4.38
#